data_1fab68f89a5e65c36f92672ae63758e5
#
_entry.id   1fab68f89a5e65c36f92672ae63758e5
#
_cell.length_a   1.000
_cell.length_b   1.000
_cell.length_c   1.000
_cell.angle_alpha   90.00
_cell.angle_beta   90.00
_cell.angle_gamma   90.00
#
_symmetry.space_group_name_H-M   'P 1'
#
loop_
_entity.id
_entity.type
_entity.pdbx_description
1 polymer ?
#
loop_
_entity_poly.entity_id
_entity_poly.type
_entity_poly.pdbx_seq_one_letter_code
_entity_poly.pdbx_strand_id
1 'polypeptide(L)' 'MSITLRFKILDALRSDAQGNIAKAKANVEVYLENPVGIGEHPDVLGAIQEQLDIIAHEDERIEVIQNHFSDHE' A
#
# COMPACT_ATOMS: atom_id res chain seq x y z
N MET A 1 2.95 -24.92 16.08
CA MET A 1 2.62 -25.09 15.42
C MET A 1 2.17 -24.43 14.23
N SER A 2 1.53 -24.99 13.38
CA SER A 2 1.20 -24.40 12.14
C SER A 2 0.35 -23.17 12.30
N ILE A 3 -0.43 -23.06 13.34
CA ILE A 3 -1.27 -21.91 13.51
C ILE A 3 -0.45 -20.68 13.81
N THR A 4 0.64 -20.84 14.53
CA THR A 4 1.51 -19.71 14.83
C THR A 4 2.25 -19.26 13.58
N LEU A 5 2.71 -20.20 12.79
CA LEU A 5 3.42 -19.86 11.57
C LEU A 5 2.49 -19.20 10.57
N ARG A 6 1.28 -19.73 10.47
CA ARG A 6 0.29 -19.15 9.58
C ARG A 6 0.01 -17.70 9.94
N PHE A 7 -0.16 -17.45 11.23
CA PHE A 7 -0.43 -16.10 11.68
C PHE A 7 0.73 -15.15 11.35
N LYS A 8 1.95 -15.64 11.57
CA LYS A 8 3.13 -14.78 11.30
C LYS A 8 3.26 -14.48 9.82
N ILE A 9 2.97 -15.43 8.97
CA ILE A 9 3.07 -15.20 7.54
C ILE A 9 2.01 -14.20 7.09
N LEU A 10 0.79 -14.39 7.52
CA LEU A 10 -0.28 -13.47 7.11
C LEU A 10 -0.06 -12.07 7.67
N ASP A 11 0.44 -12.00 8.89
CA ASP A 11 0.73 -10.71 9.49
C ASP A 11 1.83 -9.99 8.74
N ALA A 12 2.86 -10.72 8.33
CA ALA A 12 3.96 -10.13 7.57
C ALA A 12 3.46 -9.59 6.22
N LEU A 13 2.59 -10.34 5.56
CA LEU A 13 2.04 -9.91 4.28
C LEU A 13 1.18 -8.67 4.46
N ARG A 14 0.38 -8.65 5.52
CA ARG A 14 -0.46 -7.49 5.79
C ARG A 14 0.38 -6.27 6.13
N SER A 15 1.43 -6.47 6.92
CA SER A 15 2.30 -5.37 7.31
C SER A 15 3.06 -4.81 6.11
N ASP A 16 3.45 -5.68 5.20
CA ASP A 16 4.13 -5.24 3.98
C ASP A 16 3.18 -4.36 3.16
N ALA A 17 1.94 -4.81 2.99
CA ALA A 17 0.97 -4.03 2.23
C ALA A 17 0.72 -2.67 2.89
N GLN A 18 0.59 -2.67 4.22
CA GLN A 18 0.37 -1.42 4.94
C GLN A 18 1.55 -0.48 4.80
N GLY A 19 2.76 -1.02 4.81
CA GLY A 19 3.95 -0.20 4.62
C GLY A 19 4.00 0.42 3.23
N ASN A 20 3.61 -0.35 2.22
CA ASN A 20 3.57 0.16 0.86
C ASN A 20 2.53 1.27 0.72
N ILE A 21 1.39 1.12 1.38
CA ILE A 21 0.37 2.16 1.38
C ILE A 21 0.91 3.42 2.04
N ALA A 22 1.59 3.26 3.17
CA ALA A 22 2.12 4.42 3.89
C ALA A 22 3.14 5.18 3.03
N LYS A 23 4.00 4.45 2.33
CA LYS A 23 4.97 5.10 1.46
C LYS A 23 4.28 5.83 0.31
N ALA A 24 3.30 5.20 -0.30
CA ALA A 24 2.60 5.83 -1.42
C ALA A 24 1.85 7.06 -0.97
N LYS A 25 1.23 7.01 0.22
CA LYS A 25 0.53 8.17 0.75
C LYS A 25 1.50 9.32 0.99
N ALA A 26 2.67 9.02 1.52
CA ALA A 26 3.66 10.06 1.76
C ALA A 26 4.11 10.69 0.44
N ASN A 27 4.27 9.87 -0.59
CA ASN A 27 4.64 10.41 -1.89
C ASN A 27 3.56 11.32 -2.45
N VAL A 28 2.30 10.94 -2.28
CA VAL A 28 1.20 11.79 -2.75
C VAL A 28 1.24 13.12 -2.03
N GLU A 29 1.48 13.11 -0.71
CA GLU A 29 1.53 14.35 0.04
C GLU A 29 2.65 15.25 -0.44
N VAL A 30 3.81 14.67 -0.76
CA VAL A 30 4.91 15.45 -1.28
C VAL A 30 4.52 16.13 -2.60
N TYR A 31 3.88 15.38 -3.49
CA TYR A 31 3.45 15.93 -4.77
C TYR A 31 2.40 17.02 -4.59
N LEU A 32 1.48 16.83 -3.64
CA LEU A 32 0.44 17.82 -3.41
C LEU A 32 0.99 19.11 -2.82
N GLU A 33 1.99 18.98 -1.94
CA GLU A 33 2.54 20.15 -1.30
C GLU A 33 3.56 20.88 -2.15
N ASN A 34 4.28 20.17 -2.99
CA ASN A 34 5.35 20.77 -3.74
C ASN A 34 5.46 20.16 -5.13
N PRO A 35 4.48 20.41 -5.97
CA PRO A 35 4.47 19.80 -7.30
C PRO A 35 5.70 20.18 -8.12
N VAL A 36 6.24 21.37 -7.92
CA VAL A 36 7.39 21.83 -8.65
C VAL A 36 8.63 21.05 -8.28
N GLY A 37 8.64 20.49 -7.09
CA GLY A 37 9.80 19.75 -6.61
C GLY A 37 9.94 18.38 -7.17
N ILE A 38 9.04 17.99 -8.09
CA ILE A 38 9.15 16.71 -8.72
C ILE A 38 10.19 16.71 -9.81
N GLY A 39 10.94 17.71 -9.87
CA GLY A 39 12.05 17.79 -10.78
C GLY A 39 11.59 18.12 -12.18
N GLU A 40 12.13 17.43 -13.15
CA GLU A 40 11.83 17.76 -14.48
C GLU A 40 10.64 17.08 -15.03
N HIS A 41 9.91 16.36 -14.22
CA HIS A 41 8.73 15.67 -14.70
C HIS A 41 7.56 16.62 -14.73
N PRO A 42 7.07 16.97 -15.89
CA PRO A 42 5.94 17.86 -15.96
C PRO A 42 4.62 17.18 -15.63
N ASP A 43 4.60 15.84 -15.59
CA ASP A 43 3.36 15.12 -15.40
C ASP A 43 3.14 14.78 -13.93
N VAL A 44 2.77 15.79 -13.18
CA VAL A 44 2.49 15.65 -11.76
C VAL A 44 1.28 14.75 -11.54
N LEU A 45 0.26 14.91 -12.38
CA LEU A 45 -0.94 14.12 -12.23
C LEU A 45 -0.68 12.64 -12.46
N GLY A 46 0.14 12.33 -13.45
CA GLY A 46 0.50 10.94 -13.71
C GLY A 46 1.28 10.34 -12.56
N ALA A 47 2.17 11.14 -11.97
CA ALA A 47 2.96 10.67 -10.83
C ALA A 47 2.04 10.35 -9.65
N ILE A 48 1.05 11.20 -9.40
CA ILE A 48 0.11 10.96 -8.32
C ILE A 48 -0.74 9.73 -8.63
N GLN A 49 -1.18 9.59 -9.87
CA GLN A 49 -1.99 8.44 -10.24
C GLN A 49 -1.25 7.13 -10.02
N GLU A 50 0.03 7.09 -10.28
CA GLU A 50 0.82 5.89 -10.01
C GLU A 50 0.78 5.53 -8.53
N GLN A 51 0.86 6.52 -7.67
CA GLN A 51 0.81 6.25 -6.24
C GLN A 51 -0.58 5.81 -5.80
N LEU A 52 -1.62 6.39 -6.40
CA LEU A 52 -2.97 5.97 -6.09
C LEU A 52 -3.20 4.52 -6.50
N ASP A 53 -2.61 4.10 -7.61
CA ASP A 53 -2.73 2.71 -8.05
C ASP A 53 -2.06 1.77 -7.07
N ILE A 54 -0.92 2.16 -6.51
CA ILE A 54 -0.26 1.35 -5.51
C ILE A 54 -1.16 1.19 -4.29
N ILE A 55 -1.74 2.30 -3.82
CA ILE A 55 -2.62 2.25 -2.66
C ILE A 55 -3.81 1.33 -2.93
N ALA A 56 -4.43 1.49 -4.07
CA ALA A 56 -5.60 0.66 -4.41
C ALA A 56 -5.24 -0.81 -4.48
N HIS A 57 -4.10 -1.13 -5.08
CA HIS A 57 -3.66 -2.50 -5.22
C HIS A 57 -3.37 -3.13 -3.85
N GLU A 58 -2.69 -2.39 -3.00
CA GLU A 58 -2.34 -2.93 -1.69
C GLU A 58 -3.55 -3.02 -0.76
N ASP A 59 -4.48 -2.07 -0.88
CA ASP A 59 -5.73 -2.16 -0.13
C ASP A 59 -6.48 -3.43 -0.52
N GLU A 60 -6.47 -3.75 -1.80
CA GLU A 60 -7.13 -4.94 -2.27
C GLU A 60 -6.47 -6.19 -1.70
N ARG A 61 -5.16 -6.21 -1.61
CA ARG A 61 -4.44 -7.34 -1.04
C ARG A 61 -4.85 -7.57 0.42
N ILE A 62 -4.92 -6.49 1.19
CA ILE A 62 -5.33 -6.59 2.59
C ILE A 62 -6.75 -7.13 2.68
N GLU A 63 -7.62 -6.65 1.80
CA GLU A 63 -9.00 -7.10 1.78
C GLU A 63 -9.09 -8.59 1.45
N VAL A 64 -8.29 -9.04 0.50
CA VAL A 64 -8.26 -10.45 0.14
C VAL A 64 -7.80 -11.31 1.33
N ILE A 65 -6.77 -10.86 2.02
CA ILE A 65 -6.30 -11.59 3.18
C ILE A 65 -7.40 -11.67 4.23
N GLN A 66 -8.07 -10.54 4.46
CA GLN A 66 -9.10 -10.51 5.46
C GLN A 66 -10.31 -11.36 5.08
N ASN A 67 -10.73 -11.31 3.84
CA ASN A 67 -11.92 -12.02 3.41
C ASN A 67 -11.71 -13.51 3.21
N HIS A 68 -10.51 -13.93 2.88
CA HIS A 68 -10.29 -15.31 2.49
C HIS A 68 -9.37 -16.11 3.43
N PHE A 69 -8.61 -15.41 4.24
CA PHE A 69 -7.62 -16.10 5.06
C PHE A 69 -7.67 -15.74 6.54
N SER A 70 -8.68 -14.95 6.94
CA SER A 70 -8.84 -14.66 8.35
C SER A 70 -9.37 -15.86 9.04
N ASP A 71 -8.89 -16.06 10.25
CA ASP A 71 -9.38 -17.15 10.97
C ASP A 71 -10.39 -16.73 11.90
N HIS A 72 -11.57 -16.65 11.56
CA HIS A 72 -12.51 -16.34 12.54
C HIS A 72 -13.46 -17.34 12.30
N GLU A 73 -13.65 -18.02 12.72
CA GLU A 73 -14.55 -18.86 12.57
C GLU A 73 -14.90 -19.21 13.34
#